data_11da405e8fe451e04f19001843e86325
#
_entry.id   11da405e8fe451e04f19001843e86325
#
_cell.length_a   1.000
_cell.length_b   1.000
_cell.length_c   1.000
_cell.angle_alpha   90.00
_cell.angle_beta   90.00
_cell.angle_gamma   90.00
#
_symmetry.space_group_name_H-M   'P 1'
#
loop_
_entity.id
_entity.type
_entity.pdbx_description
1 polymer ?
#
loop_
_entity_poly.entity_id
_entity_poly.type
_entity_poly.pdbx_seq_one_letter_code
_entity_poly.pdbx_strand_id
1 'polypeptide(L)'
;MKYFNNSISKFLSVSILLFSTNTFALSDKAQEGKELYADANCKQCHGNIESFDFKNHKAKNIDSITTWVKRCDANLETGWFPEEQMSVVEYLNEAHYKY
;
A
#
# COMPACT_ATOMS: atom_id res chain seq x y z
N MET A 1 44.12 -0.15 26.50
CA MET A 1 43.60 1.07 26.60
C MET A 1 42.97 1.69 25.41
N LYS A 2 43.69 2.33 24.57
CA LYS A 2 43.12 3.12 23.50
C LYS A 2 42.57 2.29 22.36
N TYR A 3 43.09 1.12 22.20
CA TYR A 3 42.74 0.28 21.09
C TYR A 3 41.34 -0.28 21.18
N PHE A 4 40.76 -0.29 22.34
CA PHE A 4 39.43 -0.84 22.50
C PHE A 4 38.38 -0.09 21.72
N ASN A 5 38.51 1.21 21.69
CA ASN A 5 37.53 2.05 21.05
C ASN A 5 37.43 1.79 19.55
N ASN A 6 38.57 1.48 18.97
CA ASN A 6 38.59 1.24 17.52
C ASN A 6 37.82 0.01 17.13
N SER A 7 37.88 -1.01 17.94
CA SER A 7 37.17 -2.25 17.64
C SER A 7 35.67 -2.06 17.67
N ILE A 8 35.21 -1.31 18.63
CA ILE A 8 33.76 -1.07 18.78
C ILE A 8 33.22 -0.33 17.59
N SER A 9 33.94 0.66 17.11
CA SER A 9 33.51 1.44 15.98
C SER A 9 33.29 0.60 14.75
N LYS A 10 34.13 -0.36 14.51
CA LYS A 10 34.06 -1.21 13.36
C LYS A 10 32.80 -2.05 13.34
N PHE A 11 32.42 -2.57 14.48
CA PHE A 11 31.20 -3.39 14.56
C PHE A 11 29.95 -2.58 14.26
N LEU A 12 29.88 -1.38 14.74
CA LEU A 12 28.73 -0.54 14.50
C LEU A 12 28.55 -0.24 13.03
N SER A 13 29.63 -0.03 12.31
CA SER A 13 29.55 0.25 10.88
C SER A 13 28.99 -0.93 10.11
N VAL A 14 29.41 -2.12 10.44
CA VAL A 14 28.95 -3.32 9.75
C VAL A 14 27.47 -3.55 10.00
N SER A 15 27.02 -3.31 11.22
CA SER A 15 25.62 -3.52 11.56
C SER A 15 24.68 -2.67 10.72
N ILE A 16 25.05 -1.45 10.45
CA ILE A 16 24.23 -0.53 9.69
C ILE A 16 23.99 -1.05 8.28
N LEU A 17 25.00 -1.65 7.67
CA LEU A 17 24.88 -2.13 6.31
C LEU A 17 23.86 -3.25 6.13
N LEU A 18 23.61 -4.00 7.20
CA LEU A 18 22.69 -5.13 7.13
C LEU A 18 21.25 -4.71 6.97
N PHE A 19 20.92 -3.47 7.25
CA PHE A 19 19.57 -2.97 7.15
C PHE A 19 19.23 -2.36 5.81
N SER A 20 20.14 -2.47 4.87
CA SER A 20 19.93 -1.93 3.53
C SER A 20 19.16 -2.87 2.63
N THR A 21 18.55 -3.91 3.16
CA THR A 21 17.81 -4.85 2.35
C THR A 21 16.57 -4.20 1.73
N ASN A 22 16.31 -4.57 0.50
CA ASN A 22 15.15 -4.06 -0.20
C ASN A 22 13.93 -4.86 0.20
N THR A 23 13.05 -4.26 0.94
CA THR A 23 11.74 -4.82 1.19
C THR A 23 10.73 -4.01 0.43
N PHE A 24 9.79 -4.69 -0.21
CA PHE A 24 8.71 -4.01 -0.89
C PHE A 24 7.84 -3.31 0.14
N ALA A 25 7.64 -2.01 -0.02
CA ALA A 25 6.81 -1.22 0.85
C ALA A 25 5.87 -0.36 0.02
N LEU A 26 4.66 -0.17 0.51
CA LEU A 26 3.72 0.73 -0.12
C LEU A 26 4.21 2.16 0.00
N SER A 27 3.93 2.99 -0.99
CA SER A 27 4.16 4.42 -0.90
C SER A 27 3.32 5.00 0.23
N ASP A 28 3.66 6.19 0.69
CA ASP A 28 2.88 6.84 1.75
C ASP A 28 1.44 7.02 1.33
N LYS A 29 1.22 7.38 0.07
CA LYS A 29 -0.12 7.55 -0.47
C LYS A 29 -0.89 6.24 -0.50
N ALA A 30 -0.24 5.16 -0.91
CA ALA A 30 -0.86 3.84 -0.92
C ALA A 30 -1.15 3.35 0.49
N GLN A 31 -0.31 3.67 1.46
CA GLN A 31 -0.55 3.32 2.84
C GLN A 31 -1.80 4.03 3.39
N GLU A 32 -1.98 5.29 3.06
CA GLU A 32 -3.19 6.02 3.40
C GLU A 32 -4.40 5.37 2.74
N GLY A 33 -4.28 5.00 1.47
CA GLY A 33 -5.34 4.31 0.75
C GLY A 33 -5.73 2.99 1.36
N LYS A 34 -4.76 2.26 1.91
CA LYS A 34 -5.02 1.01 2.61
C LYS A 34 -5.92 1.23 3.83
N GLU A 35 -5.64 2.26 4.58
CA GLU A 35 -6.44 2.60 5.75
C GLU A 35 -7.85 3.03 5.37
N LEU A 36 -7.97 3.86 4.35
CA LEU A 36 -9.27 4.29 3.85
C LEU A 36 -10.09 3.12 3.34
N TYR A 37 -9.47 2.19 2.64
CA TYR A 37 -10.12 0.99 2.13
C TYR A 37 -10.67 0.14 3.29
N ALA A 38 -9.87 -0.04 4.32
CA ALA A 38 -10.27 -0.83 5.48
C ALA A 38 -11.43 -0.17 6.23
N ASP A 39 -11.38 1.15 6.41
CA ASP A 39 -12.38 1.89 7.14
C ASP A 39 -13.73 1.93 6.41
N ALA A 40 -13.70 1.89 5.10
CA ALA A 40 -14.91 1.99 4.28
C ALA A 40 -15.70 0.68 4.19
N ASN A 41 -15.23 -0.40 4.80
CA ASN A 41 -15.89 -1.69 4.74
C ASN A 41 -16.07 -2.22 3.31
N CYS A 42 -15.10 -2.01 2.47
CA CYS A 42 -15.14 -2.52 1.10
C CYS A 42 -15.32 -4.03 1.05
N LYS A 43 -15.08 -4.70 2.15
CA LYS A 43 -15.31 -6.13 2.31
C LYS A 43 -16.76 -6.53 2.11
N GLN A 44 -17.71 -5.63 2.29
CA GLN A 44 -19.13 -5.97 2.13
C GLN A 44 -19.44 -6.35 0.69
N CYS A 45 -18.77 -5.72 -0.29
CA CYS A 45 -18.99 -6.02 -1.70
C CYS A 45 -17.98 -7.02 -2.24
N HIS A 46 -16.74 -6.97 -1.75
CA HIS A 46 -15.64 -7.79 -2.27
C HIS A 46 -15.30 -8.97 -1.37
N GLY A 47 -15.92 -9.08 -0.20
CA GLY A 47 -15.53 -10.08 0.79
C GLY A 47 -14.13 -9.80 1.31
N ASN A 48 -13.40 -10.85 1.64
CA ASN A 48 -12.03 -10.71 2.06
C ASN A 48 -11.17 -10.30 0.87
N ILE A 49 -10.36 -9.24 1.02
CA ILE A 49 -9.49 -8.76 -0.05
C ILE A 49 -8.56 -9.86 -0.55
N GLU A 50 -8.15 -10.78 0.31
CA GLU A 50 -7.26 -11.87 -0.04
C GLU A 50 -7.92 -12.89 -0.95
N SER A 51 -9.23 -13.02 -0.89
CA SER A 51 -9.97 -13.94 -1.75
C SER A 51 -10.50 -13.29 -3.01
N PHE A 52 -10.34 -11.97 -3.15
CA PHE A 52 -10.78 -11.28 -4.36
C PHE A 52 -9.84 -11.60 -5.52
N ASP A 53 -10.41 -12.01 -6.63
CA ASP A 53 -9.61 -12.39 -7.79
C ASP A 53 -9.26 -11.17 -8.63
N PHE A 54 -8.08 -10.64 -8.40
CA PHE A 54 -7.57 -9.49 -9.13
C PHE A 54 -7.15 -9.83 -10.57
N LYS A 55 -7.14 -11.09 -10.94
CA LYS A 55 -6.78 -11.50 -12.30
C LYS A 55 -7.98 -11.55 -13.24
N ASN A 56 -9.14 -11.90 -12.71
CA ASN A 56 -10.37 -12.04 -13.49
C ASN A 56 -11.39 -10.95 -13.20
N HIS A 57 -10.90 -9.73 -12.99
CA HIS A 57 -11.74 -8.58 -12.67
C HIS A 57 -11.94 -7.71 -13.90
N LYS A 58 -12.82 -6.72 -13.77
CA LYS A 58 -13.15 -5.81 -14.88
C LYS A 58 -12.17 -4.66 -15.02
N ALA A 59 -11.43 -4.32 -13.96
CA ALA A 59 -10.47 -3.23 -14.02
C ALA A 59 -9.20 -3.70 -14.73
N LYS A 60 -8.93 -3.16 -15.89
CA LYS A 60 -7.83 -3.59 -16.76
C LYS A 60 -6.67 -2.60 -16.80
N ASN A 61 -6.83 -1.44 -16.20
CA ASN A 61 -5.81 -0.41 -16.14
C ASN A 61 -6.12 0.53 -14.97
N ILE A 62 -5.24 1.50 -14.75
CA ILE A 62 -5.39 2.43 -13.63
C ILE A 62 -6.67 3.26 -13.76
N ASP A 63 -7.03 3.68 -14.96
CA ASP A 63 -8.25 4.46 -15.17
C ASP A 63 -9.50 3.65 -14.80
N SER A 64 -9.51 2.37 -15.11
CA SER A 64 -10.59 1.47 -14.72
C SER A 64 -10.67 1.31 -13.21
N ILE A 65 -9.54 1.16 -12.54
CA ILE A 65 -9.50 1.09 -11.07
C ILE A 65 -10.12 2.36 -10.50
N THR A 66 -9.73 3.51 -11.04
CA THR A 66 -10.24 4.81 -10.60
C THR A 66 -11.76 4.87 -10.72
N THR A 67 -12.29 4.41 -11.84
CA THR A 67 -13.75 4.39 -12.06
C THR A 67 -14.45 3.52 -11.04
N TRP A 68 -13.91 2.35 -10.76
CA TRP A 68 -14.52 1.45 -9.77
C TRP A 68 -14.44 2.00 -8.36
N VAL A 69 -13.33 2.64 -8.00
CA VAL A 69 -13.19 3.26 -6.68
C VAL A 69 -14.24 4.37 -6.51
N LYS A 70 -14.44 5.19 -7.52
CA LYS A 70 -15.46 6.25 -7.46
C LYS A 70 -16.87 5.68 -7.32
N ARG A 71 -17.16 4.58 -7.97
CA ARG A 71 -18.44 3.90 -7.83
C ARG A 71 -18.64 3.35 -6.43
N CYS A 72 -17.62 2.73 -5.88
CA CYS A 72 -17.69 2.20 -4.52
C CYS A 72 -17.87 3.32 -3.51
N ASP A 73 -17.17 4.43 -3.68
CA ASP A 73 -17.32 5.59 -2.83
C ASP A 73 -18.76 6.09 -2.85
N ALA A 74 -19.34 6.22 -4.03
CA ALA A 74 -20.73 6.67 -4.17
C ALA A 74 -21.72 5.68 -3.54
N ASN A 75 -21.51 4.39 -3.76
CA ASN A 75 -22.40 3.36 -3.23
C ASN A 75 -22.32 3.22 -1.72
N LEU A 76 -21.14 3.37 -1.15
CA LEU A 76 -20.92 3.26 0.29
C LEU A 76 -21.05 4.59 1.02
N GLU A 77 -21.23 5.67 0.27
CA GLU A 77 -21.37 7.02 0.83
C GLU A 77 -20.24 7.38 1.78
N THR A 78 -19.01 7.06 1.40
CA THR A 78 -17.85 7.32 2.26
C THR A 78 -17.54 8.78 2.39
N GLY A 79 -17.87 9.57 1.39
CA GLY A 79 -17.57 11.00 1.40
C GLY A 79 -16.10 11.32 1.16
N TRP A 80 -15.38 10.45 0.49
CA TRP A 80 -13.97 10.69 0.20
C TRP A 80 -13.78 11.90 -0.70
N PHE A 81 -12.75 12.68 -0.40
CA PHE A 81 -12.26 13.70 -1.32
C PHE A 81 -11.57 13.03 -2.52
N PRO A 82 -11.44 13.74 -3.64
CA PRO A 82 -10.76 13.18 -4.82
C PRO A 82 -9.36 12.63 -4.52
N GLU A 83 -8.62 13.30 -3.65
CA GLU A 83 -7.29 12.86 -3.24
C GLU A 83 -7.32 11.56 -2.47
N GLU A 84 -8.34 11.37 -1.65
CA GLU A 84 -8.52 10.13 -0.90
C GLU A 84 -8.91 8.99 -1.83
N GLN A 85 -9.76 9.26 -2.81
CA GLN A 85 -10.07 8.27 -3.83
C GLN A 85 -8.80 7.81 -4.56
N MET A 86 -7.93 8.75 -4.91
CA MET A 86 -6.67 8.42 -5.58
C MET A 86 -5.73 7.65 -4.67
N SER A 87 -5.74 7.90 -3.38
CA SER A 87 -4.96 7.11 -2.43
C SER A 87 -5.42 5.66 -2.42
N VAL A 88 -6.71 5.42 -2.47
CA VAL A 88 -7.24 4.06 -2.56
C VAL A 88 -6.85 3.40 -3.88
N VAL A 89 -6.89 4.14 -4.99
CA VAL A 89 -6.43 3.65 -6.29
C VAL A 89 -4.96 3.23 -6.23
N GLU A 90 -4.12 4.07 -5.64
CA GLU A 90 -2.70 3.77 -5.49
C GLU A 90 -2.48 2.50 -4.66
N TYR A 91 -3.21 2.37 -3.56
CA TYR A 91 -3.12 1.17 -2.74
C TYR A 91 -3.49 -0.08 -3.54
N LEU A 92 -4.63 -0.06 -4.20
CA LEU A 92 -5.09 -1.21 -4.96
C LEU A 92 -4.11 -1.57 -6.08
N ASN A 93 -3.57 -0.57 -6.75
CA ASN A 93 -2.60 -0.82 -7.80
C ASN A 93 -1.28 -1.35 -7.27
N GLU A 94 -0.71 -0.71 -6.26
CA GLU A 94 0.59 -1.11 -5.73
C GLU A 94 0.56 -2.48 -5.08
N ALA A 95 -0.50 -2.77 -4.34
CA ALA A 95 -0.59 -4.01 -3.59
C ALA A 95 -1.11 -5.18 -4.41
N HIS A 96 -2.00 -4.93 -5.35
CA HIS A 96 -2.75 -6.01 -6.00
C HIS A 96 -2.70 -6.01 -7.52
N TYR A 97 -3.15 -4.93 -8.17
CA TYR A 97 -3.26 -4.91 -9.64
C TYR A 97 -1.91 -4.80 -10.33
N LYS A 98 -1.05 -3.92 -9.88
CA LYS A 98 0.33 -3.76 -10.38
C LYS A 98 0.43 -3.36 -11.86
N TYR A 99 -0.40 -2.43 -12.26
CA TYR A 99 -0.32 -1.88 -13.61
C TYR A 99 0.80 -0.84 -13.79
#